data_41e4a051eb7d0bc01019147e23fc9a17
#
_entry.id   41e4a051eb7d0bc01019147e23fc9a17
#
_cell.length_a   1.000
_cell.length_b   1.000
_cell.length_c   1.000
_cell.angle_alpha   90.00
_cell.angle_beta   90.00
_cell.angle_gamma   90.00
#
_symmetry.space_group_name_H-M   'P 1'
#
loop_
_entity.id
_entity.type
_entity.pdbx_description
1 polymer ?
#
loop_
_entity_poly.entity_id
_entity_poly.type
_entity_poly.pdbx_seq_one_letter_code
_entity_poly.pdbx_strand_id
1 'polypeptide(L)'
;MNLNPILHLKGRFEQRANPNKPGKPELPKKSVICVEHIHNLKKQLQEILKYWSKNTEINGALVSVHYKRIVAKSNRLGILLSYPSHLATDSIRGAKFVWEPDQDGKTIQKHVFTHYVPLSAITKAIKLLEVVEGIVEKHYGGKITEEEANKINTQSFAHRNLITANNFIKVLRDCWYVERFDIDHVSEEVQDDRIITIYQTDIDTKQLLSKFGIHIVDDRILDGTTIRLYPDEVNQLIQKAGYLISMNVTDLSQLSRDHILKDEPVEDDLCNILESPANEPIVGVIDTQFDEKVYFHEWVEYHKLVDENIPLTPEDFHHGTAVSSIIVDGPRGNPGLEDGCGHFRVRHFGVATHTAFSSFTILRQIRSIVSSNRDIKVWNLSLGSQLEIKENSISPEGAELDRIQNEYDVIFVVAGTNKASSEKDKMKIGAPADSLNSLVVNSVDFNGKPASYTRVGP
;
A
#
# COMPACT_ATOMS: atom_id res chain seq x y z
N MET A 1 -23.97 -34.04 -14.06
CA MET A 1 -23.18 -32.88 -13.66
C MET A 1 -23.33 -32.67 -12.16
N ASN A 2 -22.33 -33.01 -11.37
CA ASN A 2 -22.28 -32.61 -9.96
C ASN A 2 -21.83 -31.16 -9.91
N LEU A 3 -22.80 -30.27 -9.82
CA LEU A 3 -22.49 -28.86 -9.52
C LEU A 3 -21.80 -28.82 -8.16
N ASN A 4 -20.61 -28.22 -8.10
CA ASN A 4 -19.95 -27.92 -6.83
C ASN A 4 -20.95 -27.20 -5.92
N PRO A 5 -21.09 -27.61 -4.64
CA PRO A 5 -22.05 -26.97 -3.76
C PRO A 5 -21.69 -25.49 -3.59
N ILE A 6 -22.59 -24.64 -4.08
CA ILE A 6 -22.48 -23.20 -3.84
C ILE A 6 -22.52 -22.97 -2.33
N LEU A 7 -21.56 -22.20 -1.81
CA LEU A 7 -21.52 -21.83 -0.40
C LEU A 7 -22.77 -21.01 -0.06
N HIS A 8 -23.72 -21.63 0.63
CA HIS A 8 -24.88 -20.90 1.15
C HIS A 8 -24.53 -20.21 2.46
N LEU A 9 -24.47 -18.89 2.46
CA LEU A 9 -24.37 -18.09 3.69
C LEU A 9 -25.68 -18.27 4.47
N LYS A 10 -25.62 -19.02 5.57
CA LYS A 10 -26.74 -19.17 6.50
C LYS A 10 -26.67 -18.03 7.53
N GLY A 11 -27.50 -17.03 7.35
CA GLY A 11 -27.63 -15.91 8.29
C GLY A 11 -28.41 -14.75 7.68
N ARG A 12 -29.06 -13.96 8.53
CA ARG A 12 -29.64 -12.68 8.14
C ARG A 12 -28.64 -11.59 8.49
N PHE A 13 -28.18 -10.85 7.49
CA PHE A 13 -27.43 -9.61 7.70
C PHE A 13 -28.46 -8.51 8.02
N GLU A 14 -28.74 -8.32 9.29
CA GLU A 14 -29.56 -7.19 9.72
C GLU A 14 -28.67 -5.96 9.93
N GLN A 15 -28.89 -4.93 9.14
CA GLN A 15 -28.32 -3.63 9.40
C GLN A 15 -29.03 -3.07 10.65
N ARG A 16 -28.31 -2.89 11.75
CA ARG A 16 -28.87 -2.27 12.95
C ARG A 16 -29.34 -0.85 12.62
N ALA A 17 -30.63 -0.59 12.75
CA ALA A 17 -31.25 0.68 12.41
C ALA A 17 -30.77 1.87 13.27
N ASN A 18 -30.17 1.60 14.44
CA ASN A 18 -29.59 2.62 15.33
C ASN A 18 -28.18 2.21 15.72
N PRO A 19 -27.14 2.81 15.14
CA PRO A 19 -25.81 2.69 15.69
C PRO A 19 -25.84 3.24 17.12
N ASN A 20 -25.27 2.51 18.08
CA ASN A 20 -25.12 2.98 19.45
C ASN A 20 -24.55 4.39 19.42
N LYS A 21 -25.22 5.35 20.08
CA LYS A 21 -24.67 6.70 20.24
C LYS A 21 -23.26 6.57 20.83
N PRO A 22 -22.26 7.26 20.29
CA PRO A 22 -20.92 7.22 20.87
C PRO A 22 -20.98 7.57 22.35
N GLY A 23 -20.42 6.75 23.20
CA GLY A 23 -20.28 7.04 24.63
C GLY A 23 -19.50 8.34 24.87
N LYS A 24 -19.57 8.87 26.08
CA LYS A 24 -18.71 9.99 26.46
C LYS A 24 -17.24 9.56 26.33
N PRO A 25 -16.33 10.46 25.93
CA PRO A 25 -14.91 10.12 25.86
C PRO A 25 -14.39 9.80 27.26
N GLU A 26 -13.60 8.72 27.33
CA GLU A 26 -12.99 8.26 28.57
C GLU A 26 -11.48 8.07 28.34
N LEU A 27 -10.72 8.19 29.43
CA LEU A 27 -9.30 7.83 29.43
C LEU A 27 -9.13 6.33 29.63
N PRO A 28 -8.10 5.71 29.06
CA PRO A 28 -7.76 4.31 29.32
C PRO A 28 -7.49 4.04 30.80
N LYS A 29 -7.84 2.84 31.26
CA LYS A 29 -7.63 2.42 32.66
C LYS A 29 -6.17 2.60 33.08
N LYS A 30 -5.97 3.10 34.30
CA LYS A 30 -4.66 3.36 34.92
C LYS A 30 -3.82 4.41 34.17
N SER A 31 -4.41 5.21 33.30
CA SER A 31 -3.66 6.29 32.63
C SER A 31 -3.37 7.45 33.58
N VAL A 32 -2.19 8.03 33.43
CA VAL A 32 -1.76 9.25 34.11
C VAL A 32 -1.15 10.15 33.06
N ILE A 33 -1.61 11.39 32.96
CA ILE A 33 -1.06 12.40 32.04
C ILE A 33 -0.37 13.48 32.89
N CYS A 34 0.94 13.65 32.63
CA CYS A 34 1.75 14.67 33.30
C CYS A 34 1.77 15.97 32.50
N VAL A 35 1.82 17.10 33.18
CA VAL A 35 1.86 18.42 32.59
C VAL A 35 3.08 18.63 31.68
N GLU A 36 4.22 18.03 32.05
CA GLU A 36 5.46 18.09 31.26
C GLU A 36 5.28 17.47 29.87
N HIS A 37 4.51 16.38 29.77
CA HIS A 37 4.21 15.76 28.48
C HIS A 37 3.33 16.66 27.62
N ILE A 38 2.28 17.27 28.22
CA ILE A 38 1.42 18.24 27.52
C ILE A 38 2.23 19.44 27.03
N HIS A 39 3.14 19.94 27.89
CA HIS A 39 4.06 21.03 27.56
C HIS A 39 4.95 20.68 26.36
N ASN A 40 5.54 19.48 26.37
CA ASN A 40 6.40 19.01 25.28
C ASN A 40 5.64 18.90 23.97
N LEU A 41 4.44 18.33 23.96
CA LEU A 41 3.59 18.27 22.75
C LEU A 41 3.24 19.66 22.23
N LYS A 42 2.92 20.61 23.12
CA LYS A 42 2.65 22.02 22.75
C LYS A 42 3.89 22.64 22.11
N LYS A 43 5.06 22.49 22.71
CA LYS A 43 6.34 23.02 22.19
C LYS A 43 6.67 22.48 20.81
N GLN A 44 6.51 21.19 20.59
CA GLN A 44 6.72 20.56 19.27
C GLN A 44 5.80 21.16 18.21
N LEU A 45 4.50 21.34 18.51
CA LEU A 45 3.59 21.97 17.57
C LEU A 45 3.92 23.44 17.31
N GLN A 46 4.46 24.17 18.29
CA GLN A 46 4.94 25.55 18.09
C GLN A 46 6.15 25.58 17.14
N GLU A 47 7.09 24.65 17.28
CA GLU A 47 8.24 24.52 16.39
C GLU A 47 7.80 24.14 14.97
N ILE A 48 6.86 23.21 14.82
CA ILE A 48 6.26 22.80 13.54
C ILE A 48 5.53 23.99 12.89
N LEU A 49 4.74 24.76 13.65
CA LEU A 49 4.07 25.95 13.14
C LEU A 49 5.06 26.99 12.65
N LYS A 50 6.15 27.21 13.40
CA LYS A 50 7.23 28.15 13.03
C LYS A 50 7.92 27.71 11.75
N TYR A 51 8.18 26.40 11.58
CA TYR A 51 8.75 25.83 10.37
C TYR A 51 7.85 26.08 9.16
N TRP A 52 6.60 25.67 9.23
CA TRP A 52 5.66 25.78 8.11
C TRP A 52 5.23 27.23 7.80
N SER A 53 5.29 28.13 8.77
CA SER A 53 5.06 29.55 8.51
C SER A 53 6.14 30.21 7.62
N LYS A 54 7.30 29.55 7.47
CA LYS A 54 8.40 30.01 6.61
C LYS A 54 8.46 29.27 5.27
N ASN A 55 7.86 28.08 5.20
CA ASN A 55 7.81 27.25 4.01
C ASN A 55 6.46 27.42 3.33
N THR A 56 6.48 28.07 2.18
CA THR A 56 5.27 28.49 1.44
C THR A 56 5.05 27.68 0.17
N GLU A 57 5.83 26.63 -0.05
CA GLU A 57 5.75 25.77 -1.22
C GLU A 57 4.45 24.97 -1.26
N ILE A 58 3.89 24.65 -0.09
CA ILE A 58 2.57 24.03 0.09
C ILE A 58 1.70 24.90 0.98
N ASN A 59 0.36 24.85 0.79
CA ASN A 59 -0.57 25.74 1.52
C ASN A 59 -0.90 25.25 2.94
N GLY A 60 -0.55 24.01 3.27
CA GLY A 60 -0.74 23.39 4.57
C GLY A 60 0.56 22.96 5.21
N ALA A 61 0.45 22.13 6.22
CA ALA A 61 1.57 21.55 6.97
C ALA A 61 1.47 20.03 6.99
N LEU A 62 2.57 19.37 6.72
CA LEU A 62 2.74 17.94 7.01
C LEU A 62 3.21 17.79 8.45
N VAL A 63 2.48 17.00 9.23
CA VAL A 63 2.75 16.77 10.66
C VAL A 63 2.74 15.26 10.90
N SER A 64 3.87 14.69 11.30
CA SER A 64 4.00 13.30 11.69
C SER A 64 3.61 13.14 13.17
N VAL A 65 2.63 12.30 13.43
CA VAL A 65 2.12 11.97 14.75
C VAL A 65 2.63 10.60 15.14
N HIS A 66 3.59 10.56 16.07
CA HIS A 66 4.16 9.35 16.61
C HIS A 66 3.35 8.90 17.82
N TYR A 67 2.86 7.66 17.81
CA TYR A 67 2.10 7.08 18.91
C TYR A 67 3.01 6.21 19.77
N LYS A 68 2.71 6.14 21.07
CA LYS A 68 3.47 5.31 22.04
C LYS A 68 3.44 3.81 21.71
N ARG A 69 2.52 3.36 20.86
CA ARG A 69 2.30 1.95 20.45
C ARG A 69 1.40 1.87 19.24
N ILE A 70 1.11 0.67 18.79
CA ILE A 70 0.05 0.43 17.81
C ILE A 70 -1.30 0.84 18.43
N VAL A 71 -2.06 1.68 17.75
CA VAL A 71 -3.34 2.21 18.23
C VAL A 71 -4.51 1.76 17.36
N ALA A 72 -5.62 1.41 18.01
CA ALA A 72 -6.88 1.13 17.32
C ALA A 72 -7.42 2.41 16.65
N LYS A 73 -8.28 2.28 15.64
CA LYS A 73 -8.88 3.42 14.91
C LYS A 73 -9.53 4.44 15.87
N SER A 74 -10.23 3.97 16.91
CA SER A 74 -10.87 4.81 17.92
C SER A 74 -9.92 5.62 18.81
N ASN A 75 -8.65 5.24 18.82
CA ASN A 75 -7.61 5.82 19.70
C ASN A 75 -6.62 6.72 18.94
N ARG A 76 -6.87 6.95 17.64
CA ARG A 76 -6.16 7.96 16.87
C ARG A 76 -6.59 9.35 17.31
N LEU A 77 -5.89 10.38 16.90
CA LEU A 77 -6.21 11.78 17.23
C LEU A 77 -7.72 12.03 17.12
N GLY A 78 -8.29 12.54 18.22
CA GLY A 78 -9.71 12.85 18.29
C GLY A 78 -10.03 14.33 18.08
N ILE A 79 -9.16 15.23 18.56
CA ILE A 79 -9.42 16.67 18.52
C ILE A 79 -8.21 17.50 18.11
N LEU A 80 -6.99 17.09 18.49
CA LEU A 80 -5.78 17.76 18.05
C LEU A 80 -5.67 17.61 16.51
N LEU A 81 -5.25 18.63 15.83
CA LEU A 81 -5.19 18.76 14.36
C LEU A 81 -6.54 18.70 13.63
N SER A 82 -7.68 18.68 14.33
CA SER A 82 -9.00 18.81 13.69
C SER A 82 -9.30 20.27 13.31
N TYR A 83 -10.01 20.46 12.17
CA TYR A 83 -10.44 21.77 11.69
C TYR A 83 -11.90 21.73 11.21
N PRO A 84 -12.56 22.87 10.95
CA PRO A 84 -13.99 22.88 10.64
C PRO A 84 -14.37 21.89 9.54
N SER A 85 -15.45 21.15 9.77
CA SER A 85 -16.00 20.14 8.87
C SER A 85 -15.11 18.91 8.60
N HIS A 86 -13.98 18.79 9.31
CA HIS A 86 -13.05 17.66 9.16
C HIS A 86 -12.67 17.06 10.52
N LEU A 87 -12.70 15.74 10.60
CA LEU A 87 -12.13 14.99 11.72
C LEU A 87 -10.60 14.97 11.60
N ALA A 88 -9.91 14.77 12.71
CA ALA A 88 -8.44 14.63 12.65
C ALA A 88 -7.99 13.48 11.74
N THR A 89 -8.78 12.43 11.61
CA THR A 89 -8.49 11.28 10.73
C THR A 89 -8.61 11.60 9.24
N ASP A 90 -9.36 12.62 8.85
CA ASP A 90 -9.58 12.97 7.45
C ASP A 90 -8.34 13.63 6.81
N SER A 91 -7.44 14.13 7.62
CA SER A 91 -6.17 14.75 7.20
C SER A 91 -5.02 13.75 7.05
N ILE A 92 -5.20 12.47 7.39
CA ILE A 92 -4.13 11.45 7.26
C ILE A 92 -3.79 11.27 5.78
N ARG A 93 -2.49 11.38 5.46
CA ARG A 93 -1.94 11.20 4.12
C ARG A 93 -0.96 10.04 4.03
N GLY A 94 -0.45 9.57 5.18
CA GLY A 94 0.43 8.41 5.26
C GLY A 94 0.32 7.72 6.60
N ALA A 95 0.60 6.43 6.60
CA ALA A 95 0.64 5.60 7.79
C ALA A 95 1.78 4.61 7.67
N LYS A 96 2.60 4.54 8.71
CA LYS A 96 3.67 3.55 8.84
C LYS A 96 3.76 3.09 10.29
N PHE A 97 4.48 2.00 10.54
CA PHE A 97 4.95 1.69 11.88
C PHE A 97 6.48 1.73 11.92
N VAL A 98 6.99 1.99 13.10
CA VAL A 98 8.42 2.01 13.39
C VAL A 98 8.70 1.09 14.57
N TRP A 99 9.91 0.53 14.61
CA TRP A 99 10.39 -0.25 15.74
C TRP A 99 11.23 0.68 16.63
N GLU A 100 10.70 1.04 17.78
CA GLU A 100 11.36 1.92 18.74
C GLU A 100 11.21 1.38 20.17
N PRO A 101 12.13 1.69 21.08
CA PRO A 101 11.99 1.30 22.46
C PRO A 101 10.75 1.95 23.11
N ASP A 102 10.09 1.21 23.98
CA ASP A 102 9.07 1.74 24.90
C ASP A 102 9.73 2.37 26.14
N GLN A 103 8.90 2.75 27.13
CA GLN A 103 9.38 3.35 28.38
C GLN A 103 10.24 2.40 29.23
N ASP A 104 10.10 1.09 29.02
CA ASP A 104 10.86 0.03 29.72
C ASP A 104 12.08 -0.42 28.90
N GLY A 105 12.38 0.23 27.77
CA GLY A 105 13.50 -0.08 26.88
C GLY A 105 13.27 -1.27 25.96
N LYS A 106 12.06 -1.85 25.93
CA LYS A 106 11.70 -2.96 25.05
C LYS A 106 11.34 -2.42 23.67
N THR A 107 11.97 -2.93 22.62
CA THR A 107 11.63 -2.59 21.23
C THR A 107 10.23 -3.09 20.88
N ILE A 108 9.35 -2.18 20.53
CA ILE A 108 7.96 -2.45 20.15
C ILE A 108 7.60 -1.72 18.85
N GLN A 109 6.56 -2.21 18.19
CA GLN A 109 5.98 -1.50 17.05
C GLN A 109 5.16 -0.30 17.52
N LYS A 110 5.38 0.85 16.89
CA LYS A 110 4.63 2.08 17.12
C LYS A 110 4.04 2.60 15.81
N HIS A 111 2.82 3.12 15.84
CA HIS A 111 2.25 3.80 14.68
C HIS A 111 2.82 5.21 14.51
N VAL A 112 3.04 5.60 13.24
CA VAL A 112 3.27 6.97 12.83
C VAL A 112 2.26 7.32 11.74
N PHE A 113 1.48 8.39 11.95
CA PHE A 113 0.57 8.90 10.93
C PHE A 113 1.00 10.30 10.52
N THR A 114 1.16 10.51 9.21
CA THR A 114 1.44 11.84 8.66
C THR A 114 0.14 12.49 8.24
N HIS A 115 -0.12 13.65 8.82
CA HIS A 115 -1.30 14.48 8.57
C HIS A 115 -0.95 15.66 7.69
N TYR A 116 -1.82 16.01 6.74
CA TYR A 116 -1.76 17.27 6.01
C TYR A 116 -2.89 18.20 6.50
N VAL A 117 -2.54 19.29 7.14
CA VAL A 117 -3.50 20.18 7.82
C VAL A 117 -3.22 21.65 7.53
N PRO A 118 -4.23 22.53 7.55
CA PRO A 118 -4.01 23.96 7.50
C PRO A 118 -3.30 24.44 8.78
N LEU A 119 -2.50 25.51 8.69
CA LEU A 119 -1.77 26.08 9.83
C LEU A 119 -2.70 26.49 10.98
N SER A 120 -3.93 26.86 10.67
CA SER A 120 -4.97 27.18 11.65
C SER A 120 -5.31 25.98 12.56
N ALA A 121 -5.22 24.73 12.06
CA ALA A 121 -5.45 23.54 12.87
C ALA A 121 -4.34 23.35 13.90
N ILE A 122 -3.08 23.61 13.54
CA ILE A 122 -1.95 23.56 14.46
C ILE A 122 -2.09 24.67 15.52
N THR A 123 -2.43 25.89 15.10
CA THR A 123 -2.68 27.02 16.02
C THR A 123 -3.79 26.69 17.02
N LYS A 124 -4.87 26.05 16.57
CA LYS A 124 -5.97 25.59 17.44
C LYS A 124 -5.50 24.51 18.42
N ALA A 125 -4.71 23.54 17.96
CA ALA A 125 -4.16 22.48 18.80
C ALA A 125 -3.26 23.06 19.92
N ILE A 126 -2.38 24.02 19.59
CA ILE A 126 -1.53 24.70 20.56
C ILE A 126 -2.38 25.39 21.63
N LYS A 127 -3.44 26.12 21.25
CA LYS A 127 -4.34 26.78 22.21
C LYS A 127 -5.08 25.77 23.10
N LEU A 128 -5.51 24.65 22.55
CA LEU A 128 -6.16 23.60 23.34
C LEU A 128 -5.20 22.99 24.37
N LEU A 129 -3.96 22.69 23.95
CA LEU A 129 -2.92 22.18 24.85
C LEU A 129 -2.57 23.19 25.94
N GLU A 130 -2.46 24.49 25.61
CA GLU A 130 -2.18 25.56 26.59
C GLU A 130 -3.26 25.64 27.66
N VAL A 131 -4.54 25.59 27.26
CA VAL A 131 -5.67 25.61 28.22
C VAL A 131 -5.66 24.37 29.10
N VAL A 132 -5.43 23.19 28.51
CA VAL A 132 -5.40 21.92 29.26
C VAL A 132 -4.20 21.86 30.20
N GLU A 133 -3.02 22.27 29.75
CA GLU A 133 -1.80 22.41 30.56
C GLU A 133 -2.07 23.28 31.81
N GLY A 134 -2.61 24.49 31.61
CA GLY A 134 -2.91 25.40 32.72
C GLY A 134 -3.95 24.85 33.71
N ILE A 135 -4.93 24.07 33.25
CA ILE A 135 -5.91 23.42 34.14
C ILE A 135 -5.25 22.29 34.93
N VAL A 136 -4.46 21.43 34.25
CA VAL A 136 -3.79 20.27 34.90
C VAL A 136 -2.79 20.76 35.94
N GLU A 137 -2.01 21.78 35.62
CA GLU A 137 -1.01 22.36 36.53
C GLU A 137 -1.67 22.96 37.79
N LYS A 138 -2.67 23.85 37.60
CA LYS A 138 -3.26 24.63 38.67
C LYS A 138 -4.25 23.85 39.56
N HIS A 139 -4.95 22.87 38.98
CA HIS A 139 -6.09 22.22 39.68
C HIS A 139 -5.91 20.73 39.94
N TYR A 140 -4.86 20.11 39.33
CA TYR A 140 -4.57 18.68 39.51
C TYR A 140 -3.10 18.44 39.95
N GLY A 141 -2.39 19.47 40.39
CA GLY A 141 -1.03 19.33 40.91
C GLY A 141 -0.01 18.81 39.88
N GLY A 142 -0.17 19.18 38.62
CA GLY A 142 0.76 18.84 37.54
C GLY A 142 0.54 17.46 36.90
N LYS A 143 -0.43 16.66 37.36
CA LYS A 143 -0.79 15.37 36.76
C LYS A 143 -2.27 15.09 36.96
N ILE A 144 -2.87 14.40 35.97
CA ILE A 144 -4.28 13.98 36.05
C ILE A 144 -4.38 12.49 35.78
N THR A 145 -5.10 11.78 36.65
CA THR A 145 -5.36 10.35 36.56
C THR A 145 -6.64 10.06 35.75
N GLU A 146 -6.80 8.80 35.31
CA GLU A 146 -8.04 8.31 34.71
C GLU A 146 -9.25 8.59 35.58
N GLU A 147 -9.16 8.28 36.89
CA GLU A 147 -10.28 8.41 37.81
C GLU A 147 -10.74 9.87 37.93
N GLU A 148 -9.80 10.82 38.04
CA GLU A 148 -10.10 12.26 38.11
C GLU A 148 -10.72 12.76 36.79
N ALA A 149 -10.16 12.38 35.64
CA ALA A 149 -10.66 12.77 34.33
C ALA A 149 -12.07 12.18 34.07
N ASN A 150 -12.30 10.91 34.41
CA ASN A 150 -13.60 10.26 34.20
C ASN A 150 -14.70 10.79 35.14
N LYS A 151 -14.36 11.28 36.33
CA LYS A 151 -15.30 12.00 37.21
C LYS A 151 -15.88 13.26 36.57
N ILE A 152 -15.15 13.92 35.67
CA ILE A 152 -15.62 15.09 34.91
C ILE A 152 -16.84 14.75 34.04
N ASN A 153 -16.98 13.48 33.60
CA ASN A 153 -18.14 13.04 32.82
C ASN A 153 -19.45 12.97 33.66
N THR A 154 -19.34 12.82 34.97
CA THR A 154 -20.47 12.62 35.90
C THR A 154 -20.72 13.83 36.79
N GLN A 155 -19.72 14.70 36.97
CA GLN A 155 -19.78 15.86 37.84
C GLN A 155 -19.79 17.19 37.02
N SER A 156 -20.07 18.31 37.69
CA SER A 156 -19.98 19.62 37.09
C SER A 156 -18.51 19.99 36.85
N PHE A 157 -18.14 20.22 35.61
CA PHE A 157 -16.78 20.66 35.23
C PHE A 157 -16.62 22.17 35.46
N ALA A 158 -15.75 22.52 36.41
CA ALA A 158 -15.57 23.91 36.85
C ALA A 158 -15.02 24.88 35.78
N HIS A 159 -14.29 24.36 34.75
CA HIS A 159 -13.58 25.17 33.78
C HIS A 159 -14.31 25.30 32.41
N ARG A 160 -15.65 25.19 32.39
CA ARG A 160 -16.47 25.23 31.16
C ARG A 160 -16.34 26.53 30.37
N ASN A 161 -15.95 27.61 31.02
CA ASN A 161 -15.68 28.91 30.41
C ASN A 161 -14.39 28.87 29.53
N LEU A 162 -13.47 27.97 29.78
CA LEU A 162 -12.20 27.83 29.04
C LEU A 162 -12.29 26.73 27.98
N ILE A 163 -12.86 25.58 28.35
CA ILE A 163 -12.97 24.40 27.48
C ILE A 163 -14.16 23.54 27.93
N THR A 164 -14.87 22.91 26.98
CA THR A 164 -15.92 21.95 27.34
C THR A 164 -15.33 20.69 27.97
N ALA A 165 -16.06 20.05 28.90
CA ALA A 165 -15.65 18.79 29.52
C ALA A 165 -15.29 17.72 28.48
N ASN A 166 -16.10 17.61 27.44
CA ASN A 166 -15.86 16.66 26.33
C ASN A 166 -14.54 16.92 25.61
N ASN A 167 -14.25 18.19 25.28
CA ASN A 167 -13.01 18.56 24.60
C ASN A 167 -11.79 18.40 25.53
N PHE A 168 -11.92 18.73 26.81
CA PHE A 168 -10.86 18.52 27.79
C PHE A 168 -10.44 17.05 27.86
N ILE A 169 -11.40 16.12 28.01
CA ILE A 169 -11.10 14.69 28.06
C ILE A 169 -10.55 14.19 26.73
N LYS A 170 -11.05 14.68 25.58
CA LYS A 170 -10.51 14.34 24.27
C LYS A 170 -9.04 14.77 24.09
N VAL A 171 -8.68 15.98 24.55
CA VAL A 171 -7.28 16.44 24.51
C VAL A 171 -6.40 15.57 25.39
N LEU A 172 -6.83 15.28 26.62
CA LEU A 172 -6.09 14.38 27.52
C LEU A 172 -5.89 12.99 26.89
N ARG A 173 -6.93 12.45 26.22
CA ARG A 173 -6.83 11.16 25.54
C ARG A 173 -5.84 11.21 24.38
N ASP A 174 -5.86 12.27 23.59
CA ASP A 174 -4.87 12.47 22.51
C ASP A 174 -3.46 12.53 23.12
N CYS A 175 -3.23 13.29 24.21
CA CYS A 175 -1.94 13.34 24.90
C CYS A 175 -1.51 11.99 25.49
N TRP A 176 -2.45 11.12 25.89
CA TRP A 176 -2.11 9.80 26.38
C TRP A 176 -1.53 8.90 25.30
N TYR A 177 -2.12 8.91 24.07
CA TYR A 177 -1.71 8.04 23.00
C TYR A 177 -0.53 8.58 22.18
N VAL A 178 -0.45 9.90 22.02
CA VAL A 178 0.61 10.55 21.25
C VAL A 178 1.90 10.60 22.08
N GLU A 179 2.99 10.17 21.47
CA GLU A 179 4.34 10.27 22.03
C GLU A 179 4.98 11.61 21.68
N ARG A 180 4.94 11.99 20.39
CA ARG A 180 5.48 13.24 19.88
C ARG A 180 4.85 13.66 18.57
N PHE A 181 4.96 14.94 18.26
CA PHE A 181 4.74 15.51 16.93
C PHE A 181 6.09 15.84 16.29
N ASP A 182 6.22 15.59 14.99
CA ASP A 182 7.46 15.83 14.26
C ASP A 182 7.17 16.20 12.80
N ILE A 183 8.24 16.53 12.06
CA ILE A 183 8.27 16.61 10.60
C ILE A 183 9.27 15.57 10.14
N ASP A 184 8.80 14.44 9.62
CA ASP A 184 9.69 13.41 9.10
C ASP A 184 10.35 13.89 7.80
N HIS A 185 11.65 13.65 7.67
CA HIS A 185 12.42 13.96 6.48
C HIS A 185 13.14 12.69 5.99
N VAL A 186 13.10 12.47 4.69
CA VAL A 186 14.03 11.55 4.03
C VAL A 186 15.32 12.31 3.78
N SER A 187 16.46 11.73 4.17
CA SER A 187 17.77 12.36 4.10
C SER A 187 18.85 11.51 3.41
N GLU A 188 18.54 10.25 3.08
CA GLU A 188 19.50 9.35 2.43
C GLU A 188 19.59 9.67 0.93
N GLU A 189 20.81 9.98 0.46
CA GLU A 189 21.10 10.15 -0.96
C GLU A 189 20.98 8.83 -1.72
N VAL A 190 20.61 8.91 -2.99
CA VAL A 190 20.41 7.75 -3.85
C VAL A 190 21.28 7.83 -5.10
N GLN A 191 21.63 6.65 -5.65
CA GLN A 191 22.45 6.55 -6.87
C GLN A 191 21.70 5.94 -8.05
N ASP A 192 20.54 5.35 -7.80
CA ASP A 192 19.70 4.69 -8.81
C ASP A 192 18.42 5.45 -9.06
N ASP A 193 17.78 5.20 -10.21
CA ASP A 193 16.42 5.64 -10.50
C ASP A 193 15.46 5.17 -9.41
N ARG A 194 14.55 6.05 -9.03
CA ARG A 194 13.59 5.78 -7.94
C ARG A 194 12.16 6.00 -8.37
N ILE A 195 11.29 5.12 -7.86
CA ILE A 195 9.87 5.39 -7.80
C ILE A 195 9.62 6.07 -6.45
N ILE A 196 9.20 7.33 -6.52
CA ILE A 196 8.90 8.16 -5.36
C ILE A 196 7.41 8.34 -5.24
N THR A 197 6.86 8.06 -4.07
CA THR A 197 5.50 8.50 -3.73
C THR A 197 5.59 9.67 -2.77
N ILE A 198 4.98 10.79 -3.12
CA ILE A 198 4.89 11.97 -2.27
C ILE A 198 3.57 12.01 -1.52
N TYR A 199 3.54 12.68 -0.37
CA TYR A 199 2.28 12.93 0.33
C TYR A 199 1.36 13.80 -0.52
N GLN A 200 0.10 13.41 -0.62
CA GLN A 200 -0.91 14.19 -1.31
C GLN A 200 -1.12 15.54 -0.61
N THR A 201 -0.95 16.62 -1.37
CA THR A 201 -1.24 17.99 -0.96
C THR A 201 -2.40 18.55 -1.78
N ASP A 202 -2.68 19.83 -1.64
CA ASP A 202 -3.64 20.59 -2.44
C ASP A 202 -3.06 21.13 -3.76
N ILE A 203 -1.80 20.84 -4.05
CA ILE A 203 -1.08 21.26 -5.26
C ILE A 203 -0.84 20.02 -6.14
N ASP A 204 -1.06 20.17 -7.43
CA ASP A 204 -0.70 19.14 -8.41
C ASP A 204 0.78 18.79 -8.33
N THR A 205 1.10 17.50 -8.41
CA THR A 205 2.45 16.97 -8.25
C THR A 205 3.47 17.59 -9.21
N LYS A 206 3.11 17.78 -10.47
CA LYS A 206 4.00 18.37 -11.47
C LYS A 206 4.28 19.84 -11.16
N GLN A 207 3.23 20.59 -10.76
CA GLN A 207 3.37 21.97 -10.32
C GLN A 207 4.20 22.07 -9.03
N LEU A 208 3.98 21.16 -8.08
CA LEU A 208 4.72 21.14 -6.82
C LEU A 208 6.21 20.89 -7.06
N LEU A 209 6.56 19.87 -7.87
CA LEU A 209 7.95 19.56 -8.20
C LEU A 209 8.65 20.68 -8.96
N SER A 210 7.93 21.40 -9.83
CA SER A 210 8.50 22.54 -10.57
C SER A 210 8.93 23.68 -9.63
N LYS A 211 8.28 23.86 -8.48
CA LYS A 211 8.71 24.83 -7.45
C LYS A 211 10.09 24.50 -6.89
N PHE A 212 10.47 23.24 -6.88
CA PHE A 212 11.79 22.79 -6.46
C PHE A 212 12.80 22.71 -7.60
N GLY A 213 12.39 23.10 -8.83
CA GLY A 213 13.23 23.05 -10.03
C GLY A 213 13.33 21.67 -10.67
N ILE A 214 12.36 20.79 -10.35
CA ILE A 214 12.27 19.44 -10.93
C ILE A 214 11.14 19.45 -11.97
N HIS A 215 11.52 19.29 -13.25
CA HIS A 215 10.58 19.34 -14.38
C HIS A 215 10.41 17.94 -14.97
N ILE A 216 9.23 17.34 -14.76
CA ILE A 216 8.91 15.99 -15.21
C ILE A 216 7.89 16.00 -16.36
N VAL A 217 8.00 15.03 -17.25
CA VAL A 217 7.03 14.74 -18.29
C VAL A 217 5.97 13.78 -17.78
N ASP A 218 4.79 13.79 -18.42
CA ASP A 218 3.64 12.97 -17.97
C ASP A 218 3.96 11.47 -18.01
N ASP A 219 4.86 11.05 -18.88
CA ASP A 219 5.32 9.65 -18.97
C ASP A 219 6.02 9.13 -17.71
N ARG A 220 6.47 10.03 -16.85
CA ARG A 220 7.12 9.70 -15.58
C ARG A 220 6.19 9.83 -14.38
N ILE A 221 4.90 10.01 -14.63
CA ILE A 221 3.85 10.08 -13.61
C ILE A 221 2.97 8.84 -13.73
N LEU A 222 2.88 8.04 -12.66
CA LEU A 222 2.02 6.87 -12.60
C LEU A 222 0.61 7.27 -12.18
N ASP A 223 0.53 8.11 -11.15
CA ASP A 223 -0.72 8.64 -10.60
C ASP A 223 -0.49 10.05 -10.03
N GLY A 224 -1.50 10.62 -9.35
CA GLY A 224 -1.40 11.96 -8.75
C GLY A 224 -0.31 12.13 -7.69
N THR A 225 0.40 11.09 -7.26
CA THR A 225 1.40 11.13 -6.19
C THR A 225 2.65 10.30 -6.44
N THR A 226 2.60 9.33 -7.36
CA THR A 226 3.69 8.38 -7.62
C THR A 226 4.38 8.70 -8.93
N ILE A 227 5.68 8.91 -8.87
CA ILE A 227 6.51 9.42 -9.96
C ILE A 227 7.83 8.66 -10.04
N ARG A 228 8.40 8.60 -11.24
CA ARG A 228 9.78 8.12 -11.45
C ARG A 228 10.72 9.31 -11.56
N LEU A 229 11.76 9.33 -10.71
CA LEU A 229 12.80 10.36 -10.71
C LEU A 229 14.19 9.74 -10.93
N TYR A 230 15.03 10.48 -11.64
CA TYR A 230 16.45 10.17 -11.77
C TYR A 230 17.23 10.55 -10.50
N PRO A 231 18.42 9.98 -10.26
CA PRO A 231 19.15 10.19 -9.01
C PRO A 231 19.35 11.66 -8.62
N ASP A 232 19.75 12.49 -9.57
CA ASP A 232 19.96 13.93 -9.33
C ASP A 232 18.68 14.65 -8.90
N GLU A 233 17.53 14.29 -9.52
CA GLU A 233 16.22 14.87 -9.19
C GLU A 233 15.75 14.40 -7.82
N VAL A 234 15.99 13.12 -7.47
CA VAL A 234 15.67 12.58 -6.14
C VAL A 234 16.48 13.29 -5.08
N ASN A 235 17.80 13.40 -5.28
CA ASN A 235 18.68 14.08 -4.34
C ASN A 235 18.34 15.57 -4.20
N GLN A 236 17.95 16.22 -5.29
CA GLN A 236 17.42 17.59 -5.26
C GLN A 236 16.13 17.70 -4.45
N LEU A 237 15.20 16.75 -4.61
CA LEU A 237 13.95 16.69 -3.83
C LEU A 237 14.24 16.44 -2.35
N ILE A 238 15.13 15.50 -2.03
CA ILE A 238 15.55 15.19 -0.66
C ILE A 238 16.12 16.44 0.02
N GLN A 239 17.01 17.16 -0.64
CA GLN A 239 17.63 18.35 -0.08
C GLN A 239 16.65 19.50 0.14
N LYS A 240 15.73 19.73 -0.78
CA LYS A 240 14.80 20.88 -0.72
C LYS A 240 13.50 20.56 0.00
N ALA A 241 12.99 19.35 -0.11
CA ALA A 241 11.65 18.97 0.31
C ALA A 241 11.53 17.49 0.72
N GLY A 242 12.53 16.93 1.40
CA GLY A 242 12.52 15.54 1.87
C GLY A 242 11.31 15.16 2.73
N TYR A 243 10.63 16.15 3.31
CA TYR A 243 9.37 15.99 4.03
C TYR A 243 8.16 15.60 3.15
N LEU A 244 8.25 15.79 1.83
CA LEU A 244 7.19 15.37 0.90
C LEU A 244 7.21 13.89 0.60
N ILE A 245 8.35 13.22 0.77
CA ILE A 245 8.52 11.83 0.36
C ILE A 245 7.89 10.91 1.38
N SER A 246 6.82 10.23 0.98
CA SER A 246 6.17 9.20 1.79
C SER A 246 6.78 7.82 1.58
N MET A 247 7.25 7.54 0.36
CA MET A 247 7.90 6.29 -0.01
C MET A 247 8.97 6.53 -1.08
N ASN A 248 10.09 5.84 -0.94
CA ASN A 248 11.22 5.87 -1.86
C ASN A 248 11.69 4.43 -2.09
N VAL A 249 11.50 3.93 -3.30
CA VAL A 249 11.93 2.58 -3.69
C VAL A 249 12.71 2.63 -4.99
N THR A 250 13.67 1.70 -5.15
CA THR A 250 14.41 1.56 -6.40
C THR A 250 13.44 1.17 -7.52
N ASP A 251 13.53 1.79 -8.70
CA ASP A 251 12.83 1.32 -9.88
C ASP A 251 13.40 -0.05 -10.23
N LEU A 252 12.55 -1.05 -10.14
CA LEU A 252 12.94 -2.42 -10.41
C LEU A 252 13.04 -2.59 -11.93
N SER A 253 14.17 -2.18 -12.46
CA SER A 253 14.50 -2.40 -13.87
C SER A 253 14.69 -3.89 -14.22
N GLN A 254 14.53 -4.76 -13.24
CA GLN A 254 14.62 -6.20 -13.38
C GLN A 254 13.48 -6.87 -12.62
N LEU A 255 12.30 -6.93 -13.23
CA LEU A 255 11.33 -7.95 -12.88
C LEU A 255 11.94 -9.26 -13.35
N SER A 256 12.57 -10.00 -12.44
CA SER A 256 13.33 -11.17 -12.79
C SER A 256 12.41 -12.34 -13.10
N ARG A 257 12.79 -13.07 -14.11
CA ARG A 257 12.32 -14.43 -14.34
C ARG A 257 12.92 -15.35 -13.30
N ASP A 258 12.07 -16.07 -12.65
CA ASP A 258 12.50 -17.33 -12.03
C ASP A 258 12.88 -18.31 -13.14
N HIS A 259 14.00 -18.96 -12.95
CA HIS A 259 14.47 -19.98 -13.87
C HIS A 259 13.37 -21.01 -14.09
N ILE A 260 12.75 -20.96 -15.26
CA ILE A 260 11.97 -22.09 -15.76
C ILE A 260 12.95 -23.24 -15.79
N LEU A 261 12.62 -24.29 -15.05
CA LEU A 261 13.34 -25.55 -15.14
C LEU A 261 13.45 -25.86 -16.63
N LYS A 262 14.65 -26.11 -17.12
CA LYS A 262 14.86 -26.65 -18.48
C LYS A 262 14.36 -28.09 -18.45
N ASP A 263 13.06 -28.25 -18.63
CA ASP A 263 12.52 -29.55 -18.96
C ASP A 263 12.93 -29.85 -20.38
N GLU A 264 13.51 -31.01 -20.59
CA GLU A 264 13.77 -31.55 -21.92
C GLU A 264 12.43 -31.63 -22.66
N PRO A 265 12.41 -31.33 -23.98
CA PRO A 265 11.17 -31.36 -24.74
C PRO A 265 10.64 -32.82 -24.69
N VAL A 266 9.48 -32.99 -24.10
CA VAL A 266 8.71 -34.22 -24.18
C VAL A 266 8.22 -34.28 -25.63
N GLU A 267 8.65 -35.26 -26.38
CA GLU A 267 8.10 -35.54 -27.70
C GLU A 267 6.60 -35.83 -27.56
N ASP A 268 5.81 -34.92 -28.06
CA ASP A 268 4.34 -34.90 -27.90
C ASP A 268 3.73 -35.72 -29.06
N ASP A 269 3.54 -37.00 -28.78
CA ASP A 269 2.94 -37.98 -29.72
C ASP A 269 1.41 -38.05 -29.64
N LEU A 270 0.74 -36.95 -29.25
CA LEU A 270 -0.70 -36.89 -29.03
C LEU A 270 -1.42 -35.96 -30.00
N CYS A 271 -1.90 -36.56 -31.10
CA CYS A 271 -2.89 -35.99 -32.03
C CYS A 271 -4.30 -35.83 -31.41
N ASN A 272 -4.43 -35.23 -30.26
CA ASN A 272 -5.73 -34.77 -29.81
C ASN A 272 -5.87 -33.28 -30.12
N ILE A 273 -6.64 -33.00 -31.16
CA ILE A 273 -6.98 -31.64 -31.58
C ILE A 273 -7.89 -31.04 -30.48
N LEU A 274 -7.45 -29.96 -29.86
CA LEU A 274 -8.31 -29.14 -29.01
C LEU A 274 -9.41 -28.58 -29.91
N GLU A 275 -10.68 -28.67 -29.50
CA GLU A 275 -11.79 -28.09 -30.26
C GLU A 275 -11.60 -26.56 -30.34
N SER A 276 -12.03 -25.96 -31.44
CA SER A 276 -11.92 -24.50 -31.59
C SER A 276 -12.77 -23.79 -30.53
N PRO A 277 -12.31 -22.63 -29.98
CA PRO A 277 -13.04 -21.91 -28.95
C PRO A 277 -14.39 -21.39 -29.45
N ALA A 278 -15.37 -21.33 -28.56
CA ALA A 278 -16.70 -20.80 -28.84
C ALA A 278 -17.03 -19.57 -27.95
N ASN A 279 -17.63 -19.82 -26.78
CA ASN A 279 -18.08 -18.77 -25.88
C ASN A 279 -17.50 -18.90 -24.46
N GLU A 280 -16.36 -19.55 -24.34
CA GLU A 280 -15.68 -19.76 -23.05
C GLU A 280 -15.28 -18.41 -22.44
N PRO A 281 -15.24 -18.31 -21.10
CA PRO A 281 -14.78 -17.11 -20.43
C PRO A 281 -13.33 -16.75 -20.82
N ILE A 282 -13.05 -15.44 -20.86
CA ILE A 282 -11.73 -14.91 -21.19
C ILE A 282 -10.98 -14.58 -19.91
N VAL A 283 -9.75 -15.08 -19.80
CA VAL A 283 -8.76 -14.69 -18.80
C VAL A 283 -7.74 -13.77 -19.45
N GLY A 284 -7.47 -12.61 -18.86
CA GLY A 284 -6.38 -11.73 -19.30
C GLY A 284 -5.04 -12.26 -18.79
N VAL A 285 -4.04 -12.28 -19.64
CA VAL A 285 -2.67 -12.65 -19.27
C VAL A 285 -1.75 -11.49 -19.59
N ILE A 286 -1.00 -11.02 -18.60
CA ILE A 286 0.03 -9.98 -18.74
C ILE A 286 1.37 -10.61 -18.40
N ASP A 287 2.21 -10.83 -19.42
CA ASP A 287 3.42 -11.65 -19.29
C ASP A 287 4.48 -11.26 -20.33
N THR A 288 5.46 -12.14 -20.56
CA THR A 288 6.37 -12.11 -21.70
C THR A 288 5.60 -12.42 -22.99
N GLN A 289 6.29 -12.65 -24.10
CA GLN A 289 5.64 -12.86 -25.39
C GLN A 289 4.94 -14.21 -25.49
N PHE A 290 4.06 -14.40 -26.46
CA PHE A 290 3.34 -15.64 -26.76
C PHE A 290 3.76 -16.18 -28.12
N ASP A 291 4.04 -17.50 -28.21
CA ASP A 291 4.34 -18.19 -29.45
C ASP A 291 3.06 -18.62 -30.16
N GLU A 292 2.71 -17.96 -31.26
CA GLU A 292 1.51 -18.23 -32.06
C GLU A 292 1.59 -19.55 -32.87
N LYS A 293 2.68 -20.29 -32.77
CA LYS A 293 2.84 -21.58 -33.48
C LYS A 293 2.41 -22.81 -32.66
N VAL A 294 1.97 -22.61 -31.40
CA VAL A 294 1.54 -23.70 -30.53
C VAL A 294 0.16 -24.23 -30.94
N TYR A 295 -0.14 -25.49 -30.56
CA TYR A 295 -1.36 -26.20 -30.96
C TYR A 295 -2.65 -25.53 -30.48
N PHE A 296 -2.60 -24.73 -29.38
CA PHE A 296 -3.77 -24.05 -28.80
C PHE A 296 -3.85 -22.58 -29.18
N HIS A 297 -3.13 -22.13 -30.21
CA HIS A 297 -3.06 -20.72 -30.60
C HIS A 297 -4.43 -20.09 -30.90
N GLU A 298 -5.41 -20.86 -31.41
CA GLU A 298 -6.77 -20.39 -31.67
C GLU A 298 -7.52 -19.93 -30.38
N TRP A 299 -7.06 -20.39 -29.22
CA TRP A 299 -7.61 -20.01 -27.92
C TRP A 299 -7.03 -18.73 -27.34
N VAL A 300 -6.00 -18.16 -28.02
CA VAL A 300 -5.23 -17.01 -27.52
C VAL A 300 -5.30 -15.85 -28.49
N GLU A 301 -5.90 -14.75 -28.04
CA GLU A 301 -5.84 -13.46 -28.71
C GLU A 301 -4.58 -12.73 -28.22
N TYR A 302 -3.53 -12.67 -29.06
CA TYR A 302 -2.23 -12.14 -28.67
C TYR A 302 -2.01 -10.69 -29.08
N HIS A 303 -1.51 -9.86 -28.16
CA HIS A 303 -1.15 -8.47 -28.34
C HIS A 303 0.30 -8.23 -27.93
N LYS A 304 1.18 -7.97 -28.90
CA LYS A 304 2.55 -7.58 -28.63
C LYS A 304 2.60 -6.09 -28.25
N LEU A 305 3.08 -5.79 -27.03
CA LEU A 305 3.20 -4.41 -26.52
C LEU A 305 4.64 -3.99 -26.22
N VAL A 306 5.62 -4.79 -26.60
CA VAL A 306 7.04 -4.44 -26.55
C VAL A 306 7.36 -3.61 -27.80
N ASP A 307 8.23 -2.59 -27.65
CA ASP A 307 8.68 -1.74 -28.76
C ASP A 307 9.23 -2.58 -29.93
N GLU A 308 8.85 -2.23 -31.16
CA GLU A 308 9.22 -2.97 -32.34
C GLU A 308 10.74 -3.01 -32.59
N ASN A 309 11.47 -2.03 -32.07
CA ASN A 309 12.92 -1.96 -32.19
C ASN A 309 13.66 -2.89 -31.20
N ILE A 310 12.98 -3.48 -30.25
CA ILE A 310 13.59 -4.46 -29.33
C ILE A 310 13.62 -5.83 -30.01
N PRO A 311 14.82 -6.38 -30.29
CA PRO A 311 14.94 -7.70 -30.89
C PRO A 311 14.46 -8.76 -29.90
N LEU A 312 13.51 -9.60 -30.32
CA LEU A 312 13.02 -10.72 -29.53
C LEU A 312 13.82 -11.98 -29.83
N THR A 313 14.05 -12.79 -28.80
CA THR A 313 14.70 -14.09 -28.88
C THR A 313 13.68 -15.20 -28.56
N PRO A 314 13.94 -16.48 -28.89
CA PRO A 314 13.03 -17.57 -28.55
C PRO A 314 12.68 -17.64 -27.06
N GLU A 315 13.63 -17.29 -26.19
CA GLU A 315 13.46 -17.28 -24.74
C GLU A 315 12.37 -16.31 -24.28
N ASP A 316 12.11 -15.24 -25.04
CA ASP A 316 11.09 -14.25 -24.69
C ASP A 316 9.66 -14.81 -24.79
N PHE A 317 9.48 -15.92 -25.49
CA PHE A 317 8.17 -16.53 -25.74
C PHE A 317 7.85 -17.68 -24.76
N HIS A 318 8.83 -18.26 -24.08
CA HIS A 318 8.63 -19.48 -23.29
C HIS A 318 7.65 -19.29 -22.14
N HIS A 319 7.86 -18.27 -21.29
CA HIS A 319 7.08 -18.10 -20.06
C HIS A 319 5.62 -17.75 -20.35
N GLY A 320 5.37 -16.72 -21.14
CA GLY A 320 4.01 -16.31 -21.47
C GLY A 320 3.23 -17.42 -22.19
N THR A 321 3.89 -18.19 -23.07
CA THR A 321 3.28 -19.36 -23.71
C THR A 321 2.95 -20.45 -22.72
N ALA A 322 3.87 -20.78 -21.77
CA ALA A 322 3.64 -21.77 -20.73
C ALA A 322 2.48 -21.39 -19.81
N VAL A 323 2.42 -20.13 -19.36
CA VAL A 323 1.30 -19.63 -18.55
C VAL A 323 -0.02 -19.75 -19.30
N SER A 324 -0.06 -19.33 -20.56
CA SER A 324 -1.26 -19.45 -21.40
C SER A 324 -1.68 -20.90 -21.62
N SER A 325 -0.73 -21.84 -21.81
CA SER A 325 -1.04 -23.26 -21.99
C SER A 325 -1.74 -23.87 -20.77
N ILE A 326 -1.31 -23.49 -19.56
CA ILE A 326 -1.94 -23.99 -18.32
C ILE A 326 -3.38 -23.47 -18.18
N ILE A 327 -3.64 -22.23 -18.58
CA ILE A 327 -4.97 -21.63 -18.53
C ILE A 327 -5.89 -22.25 -19.58
N VAL A 328 -5.37 -22.47 -20.79
CA VAL A 328 -6.16 -23.03 -21.89
C VAL A 328 -6.39 -24.53 -21.71
N ASP A 329 -5.35 -25.32 -21.42
CA ASP A 329 -5.39 -26.75 -21.47
C ASP A 329 -4.46 -27.42 -20.43
N GLY A 330 -4.48 -26.93 -19.19
CA GLY A 330 -3.64 -27.45 -18.10
C GLY A 330 -3.77 -28.94 -17.83
N PRO A 331 -5.00 -29.51 -17.82
CA PRO A 331 -5.21 -30.92 -17.59
C PRO A 331 -4.51 -31.87 -18.61
N ARG A 332 -4.25 -31.41 -19.83
CA ARG A 332 -3.54 -32.18 -20.83
C ARG A 332 -2.11 -32.57 -20.38
N GLY A 333 -1.37 -31.55 -19.90
CA GLY A 333 -0.01 -31.80 -19.38
C GLY A 333 0.01 -32.45 -17.99
N ASN A 334 -1.06 -32.23 -17.21
CA ASN A 334 -1.21 -32.79 -15.88
C ASN A 334 -2.68 -33.14 -15.57
N PRO A 335 -3.10 -34.39 -15.80
CA PRO A 335 -4.48 -34.82 -15.52
C PRO A 335 -4.94 -34.59 -14.08
N GLY A 336 -4.02 -34.44 -13.14
CA GLY A 336 -4.32 -34.07 -11.75
C GLY A 336 -4.85 -32.64 -11.56
N LEU A 337 -4.78 -31.77 -12.59
CA LEU A 337 -5.34 -30.43 -12.61
C LEU A 337 -6.79 -30.40 -13.14
N GLU A 338 -7.36 -31.54 -13.54
CA GLU A 338 -8.75 -31.59 -14.02
C GLU A 338 -9.72 -31.31 -12.88
N ASP A 339 -10.33 -30.15 -12.90
CA ASP A 339 -11.27 -29.67 -11.89
C ASP A 339 -12.72 -29.57 -12.40
N GLY A 340 -12.96 -29.92 -13.67
CA GLY A 340 -14.25 -29.85 -14.33
C GLY A 340 -14.68 -28.45 -14.76
N CYS A 341 -13.80 -27.45 -14.69
CA CYS A 341 -14.09 -26.07 -15.14
C CYS A 341 -14.04 -25.94 -16.67
N GLY A 342 -13.38 -26.88 -17.37
CA GLY A 342 -13.17 -26.81 -18.81
C GLY A 342 -12.03 -25.87 -19.19
N HIS A 343 -12.05 -25.46 -20.45
CA HIS A 343 -11.03 -24.59 -21.03
C HIS A 343 -11.41 -23.11 -20.90
N PHE A 344 -10.41 -22.22 -20.88
CA PHE A 344 -10.59 -20.77 -20.90
C PHE A 344 -9.91 -20.17 -22.13
N ARG A 345 -10.55 -19.16 -22.72
CA ARG A 345 -9.90 -18.32 -23.71
C ARG A 345 -8.93 -17.38 -23.01
N VAL A 346 -7.85 -17.04 -23.70
CA VAL A 346 -6.86 -16.11 -23.19
C VAL A 346 -6.78 -14.88 -24.09
N ARG A 347 -6.75 -13.68 -23.48
CA ARG A 347 -6.27 -12.49 -24.15
C ARG A 347 -4.91 -12.16 -23.54
N HIS A 348 -3.87 -12.38 -24.32
CA HIS A 348 -2.47 -12.31 -23.90
C HIS A 348 -1.81 -11.00 -24.32
N PHE A 349 -1.22 -10.30 -23.37
CA PHE A 349 -0.50 -9.05 -23.56
C PHE A 349 0.98 -9.28 -23.25
N GLY A 350 1.81 -9.32 -24.30
CA GLY A 350 3.27 -9.47 -24.18
C GLY A 350 3.90 -8.11 -23.87
N VAL A 351 4.07 -7.79 -22.60
CA VAL A 351 4.61 -6.50 -22.10
C VAL A 351 6.10 -6.56 -21.78
N ALA A 352 6.65 -7.77 -21.67
CA ALA A 352 7.99 -8.02 -21.14
C ALA A 352 8.84 -8.85 -22.12
N THR A 353 10.17 -8.73 -21.98
CA THR A 353 11.17 -9.61 -22.56
C THR A 353 11.88 -10.38 -21.44
N HIS A 354 12.79 -11.30 -21.79
CA HIS A 354 13.62 -11.98 -20.81
C HIS A 354 14.72 -11.08 -20.22
N THR A 355 14.96 -9.92 -20.80
CA THR A 355 15.89 -8.91 -20.32
C THR A 355 15.19 -7.90 -19.41
N ALA A 356 15.96 -7.07 -18.75
CA ALA A 356 15.48 -6.07 -17.80
C ALA A 356 14.48 -5.07 -18.42
N PHE A 357 13.46 -4.70 -17.65
CA PHE A 357 12.49 -3.65 -17.99
C PHE A 357 12.03 -2.93 -16.73
N SER A 358 11.57 -1.69 -16.87
CA SER A 358 11.11 -0.88 -15.76
C SER A 358 9.75 -1.34 -15.25
N SER A 359 9.63 -1.64 -13.97
CA SER A 359 8.35 -1.95 -13.34
C SER A 359 7.35 -0.80 -13.47
N PHE A 360 7.82 0.44 -13.45
CA PHE A 360 7.03 1.63 -13.67
C PHE A 360 6.36 1.64 -15.06
N THR A 361 7.12 1.29 -16.11
CA THR A 361 6.59 1.20 -17.48
C THR A 361 5.51 0.12 -17.58
N ILE A 362 5.75 -1.06 -16.97
CA ILE A 362 4.77 -2.14 -16.97
C ILE A 362 3.50 -1.75 -16.24
N LEU A 363 3.59 -1.11 -15.09
CA LEU A 363 2.39 -0.66 -14.35
C LEU A 363 1.53 0.29 -15.17
N ARG A 364 2.13 1.21 -15.92
CA ARG A 364 1.40 2.09 -16.83
C ARG A 364 0.72 1.28 -17.95
N GLN A 365 1.41 0.30 -18.51
CA GLN A 365 0.82 -0.60 -19.51
C GLN A 365 -0.33 -1.40 -18.94
N ILE A 366 -0.19 -1.99 -17.73
CA ILE A 366 -1.26 -2.72 -17.03
C ILE A 366 -2.52 -1.86 -16.90
N ARG A 367 -2.38 -0.62 -16.45
CA ARG A 367 -3.53 0.31 -16.36
C ARG A 367 -4.19 0.54 -17.72
N SER A 368 -3.41 0.78 -18.76
CA SER A 368 -3.92 0.97 -20.13
C SER A 368 -4.62 -0.29 -20.66
N ILE A 369 -4.01 -1.46 -20.45
CA ILE A 369 -4.57 -2.76 -20.87
C ILE A 369 -5.93 -2.99 -20.20
N VAL A 370 -5.99 -2.92 -18.88
CA VAL A 370 -7.22 -3.19 -18.11
C VAL A 370 -8.31 -2.16 -18.44
N SER A 371 -7.95 -0.90 -18.56
CA SER A 371 -8.93 0.15 -18.91
C SER A 371 -9.55 -0.04 -20.30
N SER A 372 -8.82 -0.62 -21.22
CA SER A 372 -9.27 -0.88 -22.61
C SER A 372 -9.97 -2.23 -22.78
N ASN A 373 -9.91 -3.14 -21.79
CA ASN A 373 -10.44 -4.50 -21.85
C ASN A 373 -11.41 -4.79 -20.70
N ARG A 374 -12.50 -4.01 -20.63
CA ARG A 374 -13.48 -4.05 -19.52
C ARG A 374 -14.31 -5.33 -19.44
N ASP A 375 -14.34 -6.10 -20.50
CA ASP A 375 -14.97 -7.41 -20.60
C ASP A 375 -14.23 -8.49 -19.79
N ILE A 376 -12.95 -8.31 -19.55
CA ILE A 376 -12.12 -9.25 -18.77
C ILE A 376 -12.19 -8.89 -17.29
N LYS A 377 -12.53 -9.88 -16.47
CA LYS A 377 -12.68 -9.71 -15.01
C LYS A 377 -11.57 -10.37 -14.20
N VAL A 378 -10.90 -11.35 -14.76
CA VAL A 378 -9.80 -12.08 -14.11
C VAL A 378 -8.52 -11.90 -14.92
N TRP A 379 -7.46 -11.47 -14.25
CA TRP A 379 -6.18 -11.18 -14.85
C TRP A 379 -5.08 -11.99 -14.18
N ASN A 380 -4.31 -12.72 -14.96
CA ASN A 380 -3.07 -13.34 -14.50
C ASN A 380 -1.90 -12.36 -14.68
N LEU A 381 -1.10 -12.20 -13.63
CA LEU A 381 0.14 -11.42 -13.64
C LEU A 381 1.24 -12.26 -13.00
N SER A 382 2.01 -12.94 -13.83
CA SER A 382 3.11 -13.81 -13.40
C SER A 382 4.47 -13.11 -13.47
N LEU A 383 4.48 -11.79 -13.33
CA LEU A 383 5.67 -10.97 -13.26
C LEU A 383 5.88 -10.50 -11.80
N GLY A 384 7.11 -10.61 -11.30
CA GLY A 384 7.41 -10.22 -9.94
C GLY A 384 8.85 -9.79 -9.72
N SER A 385 9.09 -9.04 -8.64
CA SER A 385 10.40 -8.55 -8.25
C SER A 385 11.19 -9.59 -7.47
N GLN A 386 12.51 -9.62 -7.69
CA GLN A 386 13.45 -10.37 -6.85
C GLN A 386 13.69 -9.71 -5.49
N LEU A 387 13.47 -8.40 -5.36
CA LEU A 387 13.64 -7.70 -4.10
C LEU A 387 12.47 -8.01 -3.16
N GLU A 388 12.80 -8.25 -1.89
CA GLU A 388 11.80 -8.46 -0.86
C GLU A 388 10.96 -7.20 -0.59
N ILE A 389 9.68 -7.40 -0.31
CA ILE A 389 8.81 -6.31 0.15
C ILE A 389 9.27 -5.78 1.52
N LYS A 390 8.94 -4.52 1.79
CA LYS A 390 9.20 -3.89 3.08
C LYS A 390 8.05 -4.16 4.06
N GLU A 391 8.36 -4.49 5.32
CA GLU A 391 7.35 -4.86 6.33
C GLU A 391 6.32 -3.77 6.66
N ASN A 392 6.67 -2.51 6.47
CA ASN A 392 5.86 -1.37 6.92
C ASN A 392 5.30 -0.51 5.80
N SER A 393 5.34 -1.02 4.57
CA SER A 393 4.80 -0.32 3.39
C SER A 393 4.29 -1.32 2.36
N ILE A 394 3.36 -0.87 1.53
CA ILE A 394 2.94 -1.55 0.31
C ILE A 394 3.80 -0.98 -0.82
N SER A 395 4.26 -1.85 -1.72
CA SER A 395 5.01 -1.40 -2.89
C SER A 395 4.16 -0.49 -3.79
N PRO A 396 4.76 0.44 -4.54
CA PRO A 396 4.04 1.21 -5.55
C PRO A 396 3.27 0.32 -6.53
N GLU A 397 3.88 -0.81 -6.89
CA GLU A 397 3.32 -1.82 -7.76
C GLU A 397 2.07 -2.46 -7.16
N GLY A 398 2.13 -2.91 -5.91
CA GLY A 398 0.99 -3.47 -5.20
C GLY A 398 -0.13 -2.45 -5.00
N ALA A 399 0.22 -1.22 -4.62
CA ALA A 399 -0.74 -0.14 -4.45
C ALA A 399 -1.45 0.24 -5.76
N GLU A 400 -0.73 0.21 -6.90
CA GLU A 400 -1.34 0.50 -8.19
C GLU A 400 -2.26 -0.63 -8.65
N LEU A 401 -1.89 -1.90 -8.44
CA LEU A 401 -2.80 -3.02 -8.70
C LEU A 401 -4.08 -2.92 -7.88
N ASP A 402 -3.98 -2.53 -6.61
CA ASP A 402 -5.15 -2.33 -5.74
C ASP A 402 -6.08 -1.23 -6.28
N ARG A 403 -5.53 -0.13 -6.80
CA ARG A 403 -6.31 0.95 -7.44
C ARG A 403 -6.99 0.47 -8.71
N ILE A 404 -6.27 -0.23 -9.59
CA ILE A 404 -6.80 -0.78 -10.83
C ILE A 404 -7.97 -1.73 -10.54
N GLN A 405 -7.80 -2.64 -9.58
CA GLN A 405 -8.84 -3.60 -9.18
C GLN A 405 -10.10 -2.89 -8.69
N ASN A 406 -9.94 -1.89 -7.84
CA ASN A 406 -11.07 -1.12 -7.32
C ASN A 406 -11.73 -0.24 -8.40
N GLU A 407 -10.97 0.37 -9.29
CA GLU A 407 -11.48 1.27 -10.32
C GLU A 407 -12.23 0.53 -11.43
N TYR A 408 -11.72 -0.66 -11.81
CA TYR A 408 -12.24 -1.40 -12.97
C TYR A 408 -13.06 -2.63 -12.61
N ASP A 409 -13.23 -2.93 -11.32
CA ASP A 409 -13.96 -4.10 -10.81
C ASP A 409 -13.42 -5.40 -11.43
N VAL A 410 -12.13 -5.61 -11.25
CA VAL A 410 -11.39 -6.78 -11.74
C VAL A 410 -10.60 -7.41 -10.59
N ILE A 411 -10.10 -8.63 -10.79
CA ILE A 411 -9.21 -9.32 -9.86
C ILE A 411 -7.92 -9.73 -10.56
N PHE A 412 -6.79 -9.51 -9.88
CA PHE A 412 -5.50 -10.06 -10.30
C PHE A 412 -5.15 -11.33 -9.53
N VAL A 413 -4.69 -12.34 -10.26
CA VAL A 413 -4.00 -13.51 -9.74
C VAL A 413 -2.51 -13.28 -9.95
N VAL A 414 -1.75 -13.12 -8.87
CA VAL A 414 -0.35 -12.68 -8.88
C VAL A 414 0.53 -13.80 -8.36
N ALA A 415 1.66 -14.06 -9.01
CA ALA A 415 2.66 -14.99 -8.51
C ALA A 415 3.33 -14.47 -7.24
N GLY A 416 3.48 -15.34 -6.22
CA GLY A 416 4.12 -14.99 -4.95
C GLY A 416 5.64 -14.89 -5.01
N THR A 417 6.22 -14.90 -6.21
CA THR A 417 7.65 -14.91 -6.54
C THR A 417 8.42 -16.12 -6.00
N ASN A 418 9.52 -16.45 -6.65
CA ASN A 418 10.35 -17.58 -6.30
C ASN A 418 11.71 -17.10 -5.77
N LYS A 419 12.39 -17.89 -4.96
CA LYS A 419 13.77 -17.65 -4.54
C LYS A 419 14.74 -18.40 -5.45
N ALA A 420 15.94 -17.86 -5.63
CA ALA A 420 16.99 -18.60 -6.33
C ALA A 420 17.37 -19.89 -5.57
N SER A 421 17.71 -20.95 -6.30
CA SER A 421 18.05 -22.27 -5.74
C SER A 421 19.26 -22.24 -4.79
N SER A 422 20.09 -21.19 -4.86
CA SER A 422 21.26 -20.98 -3.99
C SER A 422 20.91 -20.39 -2.62
N GLU A 423 19.70 -19.86 -2.43
CA GLU A 423 19.29 -19.17 -1.19
C GLU A 423 18.61 -20.13 -0.22
N LYS A 424 19.23 -20.28 0.97
CA LYS A 424 18.76 -21.22 2.02
C LYS A 424 17.74 -20.62 2.96
N ASP A 425 17.64 -19.28 3.03
CA ASP A 425 16.78 -18.59 3.98
C ASP A 425 15.34 -18.41 3.43
N LYS A 426 14.40 -18.24 4.35
CA LYS A 426 13.03 -17.87 3.99
C LYS A 426 13.02 -16.43 3.54
N MET A 427 12.88 -16.20 2.25
CA MET A 427 12.71 -14.87 1.67
C MET A 427 11.24 -14.46 1.66
N LYS A 428 10.98 -13.17 1.84
CA LYS A 428 9.65 -12.59 1.67
C LYS A 428 9.30 -12.47 0.20
N ILE A 429 7.99 -12.47 -0.08
CA ILE A 429 7.47 -12.21 -1.44
C ILE A 429 8.02 -10.89 -1.98
N GLY A 430 8.06 -10.76 -3.29
CA GLY A 430 8.45 -9.53 -4.00
C GLY A 430 7.23 -8.75 -4.52
N ALA A 431 7.42 -7.48 -4.88
CA ALA A 431 6.38 -6.70 -5.55
C ALA A 431 6.01 -7.33 -6.91
N PRO A 432 4.74 -7.30 -7.34
CA PRO A 432 3.57 -6.69 -6.69
C PRO A 432 2.75 -7.63 -5.81
N ALA A 433 3.32 -8.75 -5.35
CA ALA A 433 2.60 -9.75 -4.57
C ALA A 433 2.17 -9.26 -3.16
N ASP A 434 2.52 -8.04 -2.78
CA ASP A 434 2.03 -7.35 -1.59
C ASP A 434 0.76 -6.52 -1.81
N SER A 435 0.14 -6.60 -2.98
CA SER A 435 -1.20 -6.06 -3.26
C SER A 435 -2.24 -6.68 -2.31
N LEU A 436 -3.09 -5.85 -1.71
CA LEU A 436 -4.08 -6.28 -0.70
C LEU A 436 -5.34 -6.90 -1.32
N ASN A 437 -5.65 -6.54 -2.56
CA ASN A 437 -6.86 -7.00 -3.26
C ASN A 437 -6.59 -8.16 -4.21
N SER A 438 -5.33 -8.49 -4.49
CA SER A 438 -4.96 -9.56 -5.39
C SER A 438 -5.01 -10.94 -4.72
N LEU A 439 -5.22 -11.97 -5.52
CA LEU A 439 -4.99 -13.37 -5.11
C LEU A 439 -3.52 -13.71 -5.35
N VAL A 440 -2.74 -13.82 -4.29
CA VAL A 440 -1.33 -14.21 -4.38
C VAL A 440 -1.20 -15.71 -4.29
N VAL A 441 -0.61 -16.32 -5.30
CA VAL A 441 -0.51 -17.78 -5.46
C VAL A 441 0.94 -18.22 -5.40
N ASN A 442 1.19 -19.24 -4.59
CA ASN A 442 2.46 -19.94 -4.50
C ASN A 442 2.29 -21.42 -4.82
N SER A 443 3.35 -22.06 -5.31
CA SER A 443 3.37 -23.49 -5.64
C SER A 443 3.45 -24.35 -4.41
N VAL A 444 2.84 -25.54 -4.50
CA VAL A 444 2.98 -26.63 -3.54
C VAL A 444 3.56 -27.87 -4.23
N ASP A 445 4.21 -28.73 -3.46
CA ASP A 445 4.63 -30.04 -3.92
C ASP A 445 3.45 -31.04 -3.94
N PHE A 446 3.67 -32.27 -4.45
CA PHE A 446 2.64 -33.33 -4.50
C PHE A 446 2.11 -33.76 -3.13
N ASN A 447 2.75 -33.36 -2.04
CA ASN A 447 2.30 -33.60 -0.65
C ASN A 447 1.53 -32.42 -0.07
N GLY A 448 1.26 -31.37 -0.86
CA GLY A 448 0.60 -30.14 -0.43
C GLY A 448 1.46 -29.22 0.44
N LYS A 449 2.79 -29.43 0.48
CA LYS A 449 3.72 -28.55 1.18
C LYS A 449 4.22 -27.46 0.23
N PRO A 450 4.54 -26.23 0.74
CA PRO A 450 5.14 -25.21 -0.09
C PRO A 450 6.37 -25.75 -0.85
N ALA A 451 6.42 -25.49 -2.14
CA ALA A 451 7.57 -25.88 -2.97
C ALA A 451 8.86 -25.23 -2.43
N SER A 452 10.00 -25.87 -2.63
CA SER A 452 11.27 -25.46 -2.02
C SER A 452 11.74 -24.05 -2.45
N TYR A 453 11.27 -23.60 -3.60
CA TYR A 453 11.59 -22.28 -4.17
C TYR A 453 10.58 -21.19 -3.82
N THR A 454 9.46 -21.49 -3.16
CA THR A 454 8.47 -20.47 -2.82
C THR A 454 8.98 -19.51 -1.75
N ARG A 455 8.54 -18.26 -1.85
CA ARG A 455 8.75 -17.25 -0.83
C ARG A 455 7.61 -17.22 0.17
N VAL A 456 7.82 -16.57 1.30
CA VAL A 456 6.82 -16.46 2.37
C VAL A 456 6.16 -15.07 2.36
N GLY A 457 4.93 -14.98 2.85
CA GLY A 457 4.24 -13.71 3.04
C GLY A 457 4.94 -12.78 4.03
N PRO A 458 4.44 -11.52 4.16
CA PRO A 458 4.99 -10.51 5.05
C PRO A 458 4.89 -10.87 6.53
#